data_124bf3e5da140774fb3a3d02821ef51b
#
_entry.id   124bf3e5da140774fb3a3d02821ef51b
#
_cell.length_a   1.000
_cell.length_b   1.000
_cell.length_c   1.000
_cell.angle_alpha   90.00
_cell.angle_beta   90.00
_cell.angle_gamma   90.00
#
_symmetry.space_group_name_H-M   'P 1'
#
loop_
_entity.id
_entity.type
_entity.pdbx_description
1 polymer ?
#
loop_
_entity_poly.entity_id
_entity_poly.type
_entity_poly.pdbx_seq_one_letter_code
_entity_poly.pdbx_strand_id
1 'polypeptide(L)'
;MKTKCPKCKGTGSVVVDYKECESCGGTGYEDDLFDVGSHFKGVNSKARDKFDLGGDEDIPCEACNGKGQVEVYGDCPHCKGTGQINVCRDCGALIDEDEDICSDCNEKRKVEKMKHDEYVARQNQARDVYVLDSLCKMSDIDKDRLYRGKITRIERYGAFVTLNNNVWGLMRGDVSEYNVGDDVIVFITAIKSRENKIDLAPAYVDKYRLIKLTKSLPRTLIKQLESKKGKTVRIDGEVQQIQQTSGPTIFMVSDESGVTEIAAFDKAGERSYPEIEVGDAVQVLGEVNEHSGKTQIESSSMTKLNEENTRKLRTLIDAALNKRAEPEDVDFLVKSDVLNRLKPKMREAAQKIRRAILDGRTILLRHHNDADGICAGVAMEKALIPLIEEVNPSNDAQYYYFKRSPSKAPFYELEDVVKDLSFALEDQERHGQKLPLIVLLDNGSTEEDIVALMQAKIYDIEVVVIDHHSPGDLLTKDERNGEIYGATVAVDEYVDTHVNPYLVGGDSQLTA
;
A
#
# COMPACT_ATOMS: atom_id res chain seq x y z
N MET A 1 -31.97 14.07 -10.30
CA MET A 1 -32.99 14.25 -11.36
C MET A 1 -34.35 13.81 -10.83
N LYS A 2 -35.40 14.65 -10.91
CA LYS A 2 -36.71 14.29 -10.38
C LYS A 2 -37.56 13.55 -11.41
N THR A 3 -38.17 12.44 -10.99
CA THR A 3 -39.09 11.66 -11.82
C THR A 3 -40.36 11.36 -11.05
N LYS A 4 -41.42 11.03 -11.78
CA LYS A 4 -42.70 10.66 -11.13
C LYS A 4 -42.54 9.39 -10.30
N CYS A 5 -43.03 9.41 -9.06
CA CYS A 5 -43.02 8.22 -8.21
C CYS A 5 -43.81 7.07 -8.87
N PRO A 6 -43.18 5.91 -9.11
CA PRO A 6 -43.86 4.79 -9.78
C PRO A 6 -44.98 4.18 -8.93
N LYS A 7 -44.92 4.30 -7.61
CA LYS A 7 -45.89 3.70 -6.68
C LYS A 7 -47.23 4.46 -6.66
N CYS A 8 -47.19 5.79 -6.68
CA CYS A 8 -48.39 6.63 -6.74
C CYS A 8 -48.59 7.26 -8.12
N LYS A 9 -47.82 6.91 -9.12
CA LYS A 9 -47.87 7.43 -10.49
C LYS A 9 -47.82 8.97 -10.57
N GLY A 10 -47.25 9.59 -9.56
CA GLY A 10 -47.06 11.04 -9.48
C GLY A 10 -48.14 11.79 -8.71
N THR A 11 -49.11 11.12 -8.14
CA THR A 11 -50.22 11.77 -7.38
C THR A 11 -49.82 12.21 -5.99
N GLY A 12 -48.76 11.62 -5.41
CA GLY A 12 -48.36 11.84 -4.02
C GLY A 12 -49.12 10.99 -3.01
N SER A 13 -50.24 10.41 -3.35
CA SER A 13 -51.09 9.66 -2.44
C SER A 13 -51.37 8.26 -2.95
N VAL A 14 -51.63 7.34 -2.05
CA VAL A 14 -52.05 5.96 -2.32
C VAL A 14 -53.18 5.59 -1.40
N VAL A 15 -53.97 4.62 -1.78
CA VAL A 15 -55.02 4.08 -0.90
C VAL A 15 -54.33 3.39 0.27
N VAL A 16 -54.63 3.83 1.49
CA VAL A 16 -54.04 3.31 2.73
C VAL A 16 -55.04 2.51 3.55
N ASP A 17 -56.32 2.76 3.34
CA ASP A 17 -57.41 2.08 4.07
C ASP A 17 -58.71 2.16 3.31
N TYR A 18 -59.73 1.42 3.73
CA TYR A 18 -61.09 1.46 3.24
C TYR A 18 -62.00 1.68 4.43
N LYS A 19 -62.90 2.69 4.32
CA LYS A 19 -63.92 2.96 5.33
C LYS A 19 -65.27 2.62 4.78
N GLU A 20 -66.20 2.19 5.65
CA GLU A 20 -67.60 2.01 5.29
C GLU A 20 -68.18 3.32 4.71
N CYS A 21 -68.90 3.22 3.64
CA CYS A 21 -69.48 4.37 3.03
C CYS A 21 -70.63 4.91 3.94
N GLU A 22 -70.46 6.12 4.45
CA GLU A 22 -71.39 6.74 5.36
C GLU A 22 -72.80 7.00 4.68
N SER A 23 -72.81 7.18 3.36
CA SER A 23 -74.05 7.47 2.59
C SER A 23 -74.96 6.24 2.47
N CYS A 24 -74.44 5.04 2.45
CA CYS A 24 -75.23 3.80 2.37
C CYS A 24 -74.94 2.86 3.59
N GLY A 25 -74.29 3.30 4.59
CA GLY A 25 -73.99 2.49 5.80
C GLY A 25 -73.32 1.16 5.50
N GLY A 26 -72.46 1.11 4.44
CA GLY A 26 -71.75 -0.09 4.03
C GLY A 26 -72.50 -1.05 3.13
N THR A 27 -73.75 -0.79 2.80
CA THR A 27 -74.59 -1.69 1.99
C THR A 27 -74.24 -1.68 0.49
N GLY A 28 -73.74 -0.58 0.01
CA GLY A 28 -73.45 -0.37 -1.43
C GLY A 28 -74.65 0.19 -2.24
N TYR A 29 -75.82 0.34 -1.64
CA TYR A 29 -77.07 0.77 -2.29
C TYR A 29 -77.69 1.95 -1.56
N GLU A 30 -78.42 2.80 -2.25
CA GLU A 30 -79.20 3.91 -1.67
C GLU A 30 -80.47 3.38 -1.01
N ASP A 31 -80.69 3.77 0.26
CA ASP A 31 -81.94 3.46 0.92
C ASP A 31 -83.05 4.36 0.36
N ASP A 32 -84.06 3.79 -0.38
CA ASP A 32 -85.23 4.52 -0.76
C ASP A 32 -86.05 4.95 0.49
N LEU A 33 -86.21 6.24 0.65
CA LEU A 33 -87.00 6.87 1.69
C LEU A 33 -88.50 6.55 1.52
N PHE A 34 -88.91 5.33 1.91
CA PHE A 34 -90.32 5.08 2.28
C PHE A 34 -90.31 4.32 3.60
N ASP A 35 -90.67 5.08 4.59
CA ASP A 35 -90.83 4.72 5.99
C ASP A 35 -91.95 3.64 6.15
N VAL A 36 -91.59 2.39 6.39
CA VAL A 36 -92.35 1.46 7.17
C VAL A 36 -91.54 0.58 8.03
N GLY A 37 -91.37 0.92 9.29
CA GLY A 37 -91.09 -0.03 10.27
C GLY A 37 -89.70 0.00 10.90
N SER A 38 -89.46 0.97 11.76
CA SER A 38 -88.45 1.04 12.76
C SER A 38 -88.53 -0.12 13.77
N HIS A 39 -88.55 -1.39 13.37
CA HIS A 39 -88.60 -2.49 14.35
C HIS A 39 -87.96 -3.80 13.89
N PHE A 40 -86.86 -3.79 13.18
CA PHE A 40 -86.05 -4.99 13.06
C PHE A 40 -84.57 -4.64 12.89
N LYS A 41 -83.98 -4.15 13.94
CA LYS A 41 -82.54 -4.27 14.14
C LYS A 41 -82.19 -5.70 14.56
N GLY A 42 -81.67 -6.52 13.65
CA GLY A 42 -81.09 -7.79 14.03
C GLY A 42 -81.45 -9.02 13.22
N VAL A 43 -81.67 -8.90 11.92
CA VAL A 43 -81.80 -10.09 11.04
C VAL A 43 -80.69 -10.16 10.05
N ASN A 44 -79.94 -11.24 10.20
CA ASN A 44 -78.85 -11.60 9.33
C ASN A 44 -79.24 -11.67 7.87
N SER A 45 -78.37 -11.25 6.96
CA SER A 45 -78.56 -11.21 5.51
C SER A 45 -79.04 -12.52 4.85
N LYS A 46 -79.01 -13.62 5.56
CA LYS A 46 -79.55 -14.93 5.08
C LYS A 46 -81.06 -15.10 5.20
N ALA A 47 -81.79 -14.14 5.77
CA ALA A 47 -83.28 -14.21 5.88
C ALA A 47 -84.03 -13.48 4.76
N ARG A 48 -83.37 -12.79 3.84
CA ARG A 48 -83.98 -12.09 2.72
C ARG A 48 -84.37 -12.98 1.53
N ASP A 49 -83.83 -14.18 1.46
CA ASP A 49 -84.10 -15.09 0.30
C ASP A 49 -85.41 -15.87 0.36
N LYS A 50 -86.32 -15.53 1.26
CA LYS A 50 -87.58 -16.28 1.41
C LYS A 50 -88.88 -15.51 1.22
N PHE A 51 -88.85 -14.25 0.81
CA PHE A 51 -90.04 -13.55 0.43
C PHE A 51 -89.85 -12.82 -0.92
N ASP A 52 -90.25 -13.50 -1.95
CA ASP A 52 -90.36 -12.97 -3.29
C ASP A 52 -91.54 -11.98 -3.30
N LEU A 53 -91.28 -10.69 -3.23
CA LEU A 53 -92.21 -9.61 -3.59
C LEU A 53 -91.47 -8.66 -4.51
N GLY A 54 -91.86 -8.70 -5.77
CA GLY A 54 -91.40 -8.04 -6.94
C GLY A 54 -90.74 -6.67 -6.82
N GLY A 55 -89.60 -6.57 -7.47
CA GLY A 55 -89.14 -5.45 -8.25
C GLY A 55 -88.94 -4.12 -7.56
N ASP A 56 -87.76 -3.91 -7.01
CA ASP A 56 -87.12 -2.61 -7.07
C ASP A 56 -85.66 -2.86 -7.40
N GLU A 57 -85.16 -2.28 -8.50
CA GLU A 57 -83.78 -2.29 -8.89
C GLU A 57 -82.97 -1.55 -7.81
N ASP A 58 -82.18 -2.29 -7.07
CA ASP A 58 -81.25 -1.71 -6.08
C ASP A 58 -80.37 -0.66 -6.77
N ILE A 59 -80.57 0.62 -6.48
CA ILE A 59 -79.84 1.72 -7.05
C ILE A 59 -78.41 1.74 -6.37
N PRO A 60 -77.33 1.56 -7.13
CA PRO A 60 -76.00 1.58 -6.52
C PRO A 60 -75.70 2.95 -5.91
N CYS A 61 -75.24 2.98 -4.67
CA CYS A 61 -74.85 4.20 -3.97
C CYS A 61 -73.77 4.98 -4.76
N GLU A 62 -74.08 6.21 -5.18
CA GLU A 62 -73.19 7.03 -5.96
C GLU A 62 -71.87 7.36 -5.23
N ALA A 63 -71.88 7.52 -3.90
CA ALA A 63 -70.71 7.87 -3.11
C ALA A 63 -69.66 6.78 -3.08
N CYS A 64 -70.05 5.51 -3.16
CA CYS A 64 -69.12 4.39 -3.19
C CYS A 64 -69.14 3.55 -4.46
N ASN A 65 -69.98 3.99 -5.41
CA ASN A 65 -70.18 3.32 -6.68
C ASN A 65 -70.61 1.84 -6.55
N GLY A 66 -71.47 1.54 -5.62
CA GLY A 66 -71.99 0.20 -5.34
C GLY A 66 -71.06 -0.68 -4.48
N LYS A 67 -69.89 -0.19 -4.00
CA LYS A 67 -68.90 -1.01 -3.29
C LYS A 67 -69.07 -1.10 -1.78
N GLY A 68 -69.95 -0.28 -1.20
CA GLY A 68 -70.21 -0.22 0.23
C GLY A 68 -69.07 0.43 1.04
N GLN A 69 -67.90 0.67 0.41
CA GLN A 69 -66.72 1.23 1.03
C GLN A 69 -66.16 2.34 0.16
N VAL A 70 -65.55 3.33 0.80
CA VAL A 70 -64.79 4.41 0.16
C VAL A 70 -63.31 4.28 0.46
N GLU A 71 -62.49 4.57 -0.54
CA GLU A 71 -61.04 4.52 -0.43
C GLU A 71 -60.53 5.71 0.40
N VAL A 72 -59.69 5.43 1.38
CA VAL A 72 -58.99 6.45 2.15
C VAL A 72 -57.60 6.61 1.59
N TYR A 73 -57.30 7.80 1.12
CA TYR A 73 -55.99 8.13 0.55
C TYR A 73 -55.10 8.71 1.64
N GLY A 74 -53.85 8.25 1.68
CA GLY A 74 -52.81 8.78 2.54
C GLY A 74 -51.55 9.05 1.73
N ASP A 75 -50.59 9.69 2.37
CA ASP A 75 -49.32 9.99 1.72
C ASP A 75 -48.62 8.73 1.24
N CYS A 76 -48.16 8.76 0.00
CA CYS A 76 -47.38 7.65 -0.56
C CYS A 76 -46.07 7.46 0.22
N PRO A 77 -45.83 6.31 0.88
CA PRO A 77 -44.64 6.10 1.70
C PRO A 77 -43.35 6.09 0.89
N HIS A 78 -43.44 5.93 -0.44
CA HIS A 78 -42.27 5.88 -1.31
C HIS A 78 -41.74 7.28 -1.68
N CYS A 79 -42.62 8.26 -1.85
CA CYS A 79 -42.26 9.65 -2.14
C CYS A 79 -42.67 10.62 -1.04
N LYS A 80 -43.13 10.12 0.10
CA LYS A 80 -43.57 10.92 1.27
C LYS A 80 -44.53 12.05 0.89
N GLY A 81 -45.53 11.74 0.05
CA GLY A 81 -46.55 12.69 -0.38
C GLY A 81 -46.17 13.61 -1.54
N THR A 82 -44.93 13.66 -1.97
CA THR A 82 -44.44 14.62 -3.00
C THR A 82 -44.85 14.27 -4.44
N GLY A 83 -45.22 13.02 -4.70
CA GLY A 83 -45.50 12.51 -6.05
C GLY A 83 -44.26 12.32 -6.92
N GLN A 84 -43.07 12.74 -6.44
CA GLN A 84 -41.82 12.69 -7.17
C GLN A 84 -40.71 12.02 -6.33
N ILE A 85 -39.77 11.42 -7.02
CA ILE A 85 -38.59 10.81 -6.41
C ILE A 85 -37.33 11.31 -7.13
N ASN A 86 -36.21 11.41 -6.39
CA ASN A 86 -34.92 11.74 -6.97
C ASN A 86 -34.26 10.46 -7.46
N VAL A 87 -33.73 10.51 -8.66
CA VAL A 87 -32.97 9.41 -9.26
C VAL A 87 -31.61 9.88 -9.73
N CYS A 88 -30.65 9.01 -9.58
CA CYS A 88 -29.30 9.24 -10.07
C CYS A 88 -29.30 9.54 -11.57
N ARG A 89 -28.62 10.59 -11.96
CA ARG A 89 -28.51 11.02 -13.36
C ARG A 89 -27.82 9.99 -14.26
N ASP A 90 -26.94 9.14 -13.71
CA ASP A 90 -26.14 8.21 -14.50
C ASP A 90 -26.75 6.81 -14.59
N CYS A 91 -27.36 6.28 -13.51
CA CYS A 91 -27.86 4.90 -13.50
C CYS A 91 -29.36 4.79 -13.20
N GLY A 92 -30.04 5.89 -12.84
CA GLY A 92 -31.47 5.87 -12.51
C GLY A 92 -31.82 5.29 -11.13
N ALA A 93 -30.86 4.94 -10.29
CA ALA A 93 -31.12 4.47 -8.94
C ALA A 93 -31.72 5.58 -8.07
N LEU A 94 -32.52 5.21 -7.07
CA LEU A 94 -33.05 6.15 -6.09
C LEU A 94 -31.91 6.79 -5.28
N ILE A 95 -32.02 8.10 -5.06
CA ILE A 95 -31.08 8.90 -4.28
C ILE A 95 -31.83 9.85 -3.34
N ASP A 96 -31.13 10.34 -2.32
CA ASP A 96 -31.66 11.33 -1.38
C ASP A 96 -31.87 12.71 -2.02
N GLU A 97 -32.64 13.57 -1.35
CA GLU A 97 -33.09 14.85 -1.93
C GLU A 97 -31.96 15.81 -2.31
N ASP A 98 -30.83 15.71 -1.64
CA ASP A 98 -29.69 16.61 -1.83
C ASP A 98 -28.61 16.06 -2.79
N GLU A 99 -28.83 14.88 -3.38
CA GLU A 99 -27.86 14.25 -4.27
C GLU A 99 -28.33 14.27 -5.74
N ASP A 100 -27.37 14.47 -6.65
CA ASP A 100 -27.60 14.34 -8.11
C ASP A 100 -27.14 12.99 -8.67
N ILE A 101 -26.20 12.32 -7.98
CA ILE A 101 -25.54 11.08 -8.40
C ILE A 101 -25.40 10.17 -7.19
N CYS A 102 -25.76 8.89 -7.32
CA CYS A 102 -25.60 7.91 -6.24
C CYS A 102 -24.11 7.66 -5.91
N SER A 103 -23.84 7.16 -4.70
CA SER A 103 -22.49 6.84 -4.22
C SER A 103 -21.70 5.98 -5.21
N ASP A 104 -22.29 4.91 -5.74
CA ASP A 104 -21.63 3.99 -6.68
C ASP A 104 -21.23 4.66 -8.00
N CYS A 105 -22.08 5.53 -8.55
CA CYS A 105 -21.76 6.26 -9.76
C CYS A 105 -20.71 7.35 -9.50
N ASN A 106 -20.75 7.98 -8.34
CA ASN A 106 -19.77 8.98 -7.94
C ASN A 106 -18.40 8.33 -7.73
N GLU A 107 -18.36 7.14 -7.13
CA GLU A 107 -17.13 6.37 -6.94
C GLU A 107 -16.53 5.91 -8.28
N LYS A 108 -17.40 5.39 -9.20
CA LYS A 108 -16.94 5.07 -10.56
C LYS A 108 -16.36 6.28 -11.29
N ARG A 109 -16.98 7.45 -11.20
CA ARG A 109 -16.45 8.69 -11.79
C ARG A 109 -15.13 9.12 -11.16
N LYS A 110 -14.96 8.95 -9.83
CA LYS A 110 -13.68 9.22 -9.16
C LYS A 110 -12.58 8.28 -9.67
N VAL A 111 -12.87 6.98 -9.79
CA VAL A 111 -11.92 5.99 -10.32
C VAL A 111 -11.58 6.26 -11.78
N GLU A 112 -12.54 6.61 -12.61
CA GLU A 112 -12.30 6.98 -14.02
C GLU A 112 -11.47 8.26 -14.13
N LYS A 113 -11.76 9.26 -13.29
CA LYS A 113 -10.98 10.50 -13.22
C LYS A 113 -9.54 10.22 -12.77
N MET A 114 -9.35 9.41 -11.73
CA MET A 114 -8.01 9.00 -11.28
C MET A 114 -7.24 8.27 -12.38
N LYS A 115 -7.88 7.34 -13.09
CA LYS A 115 -7.25 6.65 -14.24
C LYS A 115 -6.91 7.62 -15.38
N HIS A 116 -7.77 8.59 -15.62
CA HIS A 116 -7.51 9.63 -16.63
C HIS A 116 -6.37 10.55 -16.20
N ASP A 117 -6.37 10.99 -14.93
CA ASP A 117 -5.31 11.84 -14.37
C ASP A 117 -3.96 11.09 -14.34
N GLU A 118 -3.96 9.78 -13.99
CA GLU A 118 -2.78 8.91 -14.10
C GLU A 118 -2.30 8.77 -15.56
N TYR A 119 -3.22 8.58 -16.50
CA TYR A 119 -2.90 8.51 -17.92
C TYR A 119 -2.29 9.82 -18.42
N VAL A 120 -2.88 10.97 -18.06
CA VAL A 120 -2.37 12.30 -18.41
C VAL A 120 -1.03 12.57 -17.73
N ALA A 121 -0.87 12.16 -16.45
CA ALA A 121 0.38 12.27 -15.73
C ALA A 121 1.49 11.45 -16.40
N ARG A 122 1.18 10.21 -16.81
CA ARG A 122 2.12 9.35 -17.58
C ARG A 122 2.47 9.94 -18.94
N GLN A 123 1.52 10.60 -19.62
CA GLN A 123 1.78 11.29 -20.90
C GLN A 123 2.64 12.55 -20.71
N ASN A 124 2.52 13.23 -19.55
CA ASN A 124 3.26 14.45 -19.24
C ASN A 124 4.65 14.20 -18.61
N GLN A 125 4.96 12.96 -18.23
CA GLN A 125 6.29 12.59 -17.75
C GLN A 125 7.30 12.65 -18.90
N ALA A 126 8.39 13.38 -18.65
CA ALA A 126 9.52 13.37 -19.57
C ALA A 126 10.08 11.95 -19.66
N ARG A 127 10.00 11.33 -20.82
CA ARG A 127 10.59 10.00 -21.04
C ARG A 127 12.08 10.11 -21.28
N ASP A 128 12.82 9.15 -20.75
CA ASP A 128 14.26 9.06 -21.00
C ASP A 128 14.50 8.59 -22.45
N VAL A 129 15.21 9.39 -23.21
CA VAL A 129 15.65 9.07 -24.57
C VAL A 129 17.16 8.95 -24.56
N TYR A 130 17.65 7.78 -24.94
CA TYR A 130 19.06 7.46 -24.87
C TYR A 130 19.77 7.84 -26.18
N VAL A 131 20.93 8.48 -26.04
CA VAL A 131 21.86 8.73 -27.14
C VAL A 131 23.07 7.83 -26.94
N LEU A 132 23.32 6.95 -27.88
CA LEU A 132 24.44 6.01 -27.81
C LEU A 132 25.78 6.73 -28.02
N ASP A 133 26.74 6.47 -27.14
CA ASP A 133 28.13 6.84 -27.34
C ASP A 133 28.70 6.08 -28.53
N SER A 134 29.73 6.62 -29.18
CA SER A 134 30.41 6.01 -30.32
C SER A 134 30.97 4.62 -30.04
N LEU A 135 31.24 4.29 -28.78
CA LEU A 135 31.78 2.99 -28.35
C LEU A 135 30.71 1.96 -28.02
N CYS A 136 29.43 2.36 -27.93
CA CYS A 136 28.34 1.42 -27.68
C CYS A 136 28.15 0.46 -28.86
N LYS A 137 27.87 -0.79 -28.52
CA LYS A 137 27.63 -1.89 -29.47
C LYS A 137 26.21 -2.40 -29.37
N MET A 138 25.82 -3.31 -30.25
CA MET A 138 24.53 -4.01 -30.20
C MET A 138 24.24 -4.68 -28.84
N SER A 139 25.26 -5.11 -28.11
CA SER A 139 25.12 -5.69 -26.75
C SER A 139 24.73 -4.68 -25.69
N ASP A 140 24.89 -3.39 -25.97
CA ASP A 140 24.67 -2.31 -24.99
C ASP A 140 23.29 -1.66 -25.12
N ILE A 141 22.48 -2.15 -26.08
CA ILE A 141 21.12 -1.67 -26.32
C ILE A 141 20.08 -2.56 -25.62
N ASP A 142 19.00 -1.91 -25.17
CA ASP A 142 17.88 -2.53 -24.47
C ASP A 142 16.58 -2.26 -25.25
N LYS A 143 15.69 -3.26 -25.34
CA LYS A 143 14.41 -3.14 -26.04
C LYS A 143 13.44 -2.17 -25.38
N ASP A 144 13.56 -2.01 -24.08
CA ASP A 144 12.61 -1.24 -23.28
C ASP A 144 12.95 0.25 -23.24
N ARG A 145 13.97 0.68 -24.02
CA ARG A 145 14.44 2.06 -24.04
C ARG A 145 14.10 2.76 -25.35
N LEU A 146 13.91 4.07 -25.25
CA LEU A 146 13.81 4.95 -26.39
C LEU A 146 15.20 5.46 -26.78
N TYR A 147 15.48 5.53 -28.07
CA TYR A 147 16.76 6.00 -28.59
C TYR A 147 16.56 7.17 -29.51
N ARG A 148 17.46 8.16 -29.44
CA ARG A 148 17.57 9.17 -30.50
C ARG A 148 18.53 8.66 -31.56
N GLY A 149 18.05 8.64 -32.79
CA GLY A 149 18.83 8.27 -33.96
C GLY A 149 18.71 9.31 -35.05
N LYS A 150 19.53 9.16 -36.06
CA LYS A 150 19.53 10.00 -37.26
C LYS A 150 19.16 9.19 -38.48
N ILE A 151 18.25 9.70 -39.31
CA ILE A 151 17.89 9.06 -40.57
C ILE A 151 19.01 9.24 -41.55
N THR A 152 19.58 8.13 -42.05
CA THR A 152 20.71 8.14 -42.99
C THR A 152 20.30 7.79 -44.40
N ARG A 153 19.20 7.03 -44.60
CA ARG A 153 18.67 6.64 -45.87
C ARG A 153 17.20 6.31 -45.81
N ILE A 154 16.43 6.68 -46.80
CA ILE A 154 15.01 6.37 -46.95
C ILE A 154 14.80 5.47 -48.17
N GLU A 155 14.05 4.39 -47.97
CA GLU A 155 13.67 3.41 -49.01
C GLU A 155 12.15 3.24 -49.04
N ARG A 156 11.59 2.60 -50.06
CA ARG A 156 10.14 2.37 -50.20
C ARG A 156 9.51 1.56 -49.03
N TYR A 157 10.32 0.80 -48.31
CA TYR A 157 9.88 -0.08 -47.21
C TYR A 157 10.22 0.43 -45.84
N GLY A 158 10.80 1.64 -45.71
CA GLY A 158 11.15 2.25 -44.45
C GLY A 158 12.41 3.11 -44.50
N ALA A 159 12.83 3.63 -43.34
CA ALA A 159 14.02 4.46 -43.18
C ALA A 159 15.11 3.74 -42.38
N PHE A 160 16.36 3.90 -42.83
CA PHE A 160 17.53 3.47 -42.06
C PHE A 160 17.87 4.56 -41.05
N VAL A 161 17.87 4.17 -39.76
CA VAL A 161 18.17 5.05 -38.64
C VAL A 161 19.46 4.59 -37.99
N THR A 162 20.43 5.49 -37.89
CA THR A 162 21.69 5.26 -37.20
C THR A 162 21.61 5.81 -35.80
N LEU A 163 21.84 4.96 -34.79
CA LEU A 163 21.86 5.34 -33.37
C LEU A 163 23.28 5.77 -32.95
N ASN A 164 24.32 5.13 -33.51
CA ASN A 164 25.73 5.54 -33.48
C ASN A 164 26.50 4.86 -34.61
N ASN A 165 27.79 5.03 -34.66
CA ASN A 165 28.64 4.46 -35.76
C ASN A 165 28.62 2.92 -35.83
N ASN A 166 28.22 2.24 -34.74
CA ASN A 166 28.23 0.78 -34.62
C ASN A 166 26.82 0.15 -34.60
N VAL A 167 25.78 0.97 -34.38
CA VAL A 167 24.40 0.50 -34.17
C VAL A 167 23.45 1.28 -35.07
N TRP A 168 22.82 0.55 -35.98
CA TRP A 168 21.82 1.10 -36.90
C TRP A 168 20.70 0.08 -37.12
N GLY A 169 19.53 0.56 -37.53
CA GLY A 169 18.37 -0.29 -37.74
C GLY A 169 17.45 0.20 -38.84
N LEU A 170 16.45 -0.63 -39.16
CA LEU A 170 15.40 -0.31 -40.11
C LEU A 170 14.13 0.08 -39.36
N MET A 171 13.71 1.31 -39.51
CA MET A 171 12.40 1.81 -39.08
C MET A 171 11.39 1.54 -40.19
N ARG A 172 10.47 0.59 -39.96
CA ARG A 172 9.45 0.18 -40.92
C ARG A 172 8.21 1.05 -40.80
N GLY A 173 7.50 1.26 -41.90
CA GLY A 173 6.23 1.97 -41.95
C GLY A 173 6.24 3.13 -42.94
N ASP A 174 5.25 3.98 -42.84
CA ASP A 174 5.17 5.21 -43.61
C ASP A 174 6.24 6.19 -43.14
N VAL A 175 7.14 6.55 -44.03
CA VAL A 175 8.27 7.45 -43.80
C VAL A 175 8.19 8.74 -44.60
N SER A 176 7.02 9.02 -45.20
CA SER A 176 6.79 10.17 -46.08
C SER A 176 6.99 11.53 -45.39
N GLU A 177 6.85 11.58 -44.06
CA GLU A 177 7.03 12.80 -43.27
C GLU A 177 8.50 13.09 -42.88
N TYR A 178 9.42 12.16 -43.16
CA TYR A 178 10.82 12.27 -42.76
C TYR A 178 11.77 12.57 -43.92
N ASN A 179 12.85 13.26 -43.58
CA ASN A 179 13.94 13.53 -44.52
C ASN A 179 15.26 12.88 -44.08
N VAL A 180 16.15 12.62 -45.02
CA VAL A 180 17.52 12.19 -44.68
C VAL A 180 18.22 13.31 -43.89
N GLY A 181 18.77 12.95 -42.73
CA GLY A 181 19.41 13.88 -41.83
C GLY A 181 18.54 14.25 -40.62
N ASP A 182 17.25 13.92 -40.61
CA ASP A 182 16.36 14.20 -39.50
C ASP A 182 16.72 13.36 -38.28
N ASP A 183 16.59 13.99 -37.10
CA ASP A 183 16.66 13.29 -35.82
C ASP A 183 15.29 12.68 -35.50
N VAL A 184 15.28 11.41 -35.12
CA VAL A 184 14.06 10.66 -34.79
C VAL A 184 14.23 9.92 -33.48
N ILE A 185 13.16 9.91 -32.66
CA ILE A 185 13.10 9.06 -31.47
C ILE A 185 12.48 7.73 -31.89
N VAL A 186 13.13 6.64 -31.55
CA VAL A 186 12.73 5.29 -31.93
C VAL A 186 12.78 4.35 -30.74
N PHE A 187 11.94 3.31 -30.76
CA PHE A 187 12.06 2.15 -29.90
C PHE A 187 12.37 0.88 -30.71
N ILE A 188 12.95 -0.10 -30.04
CA ILE A 188 13.40 -1.33 -30.66
C ILE A 188 12.27 -2.36 -30.65
N THR A 189 11.80 -2.78 -31.80
CA THR A 189 10.77 -3.82 -31.92
C THR A 189 11.38 -5.22 -31.95
N ALA A 190 12.55 -5.40 -32.56
CA ALA A 190 13.24 -6.68 -32.58
C ALA A 190 14.77 -6.51 -32.68
N ILE A 191 15.50 -7.39 -32.00
CA ILE A 191 16.96 -7.51 -32.09
C ILE A 191 17.30 -8.84 -32.74
N LYS A 192 17.95 -8.79 -33.93
CA LYS A 192 18.43 -9.95 -34.68
C LYS A 192 19.95 -10.06 -34.52
N SER A 193 20.38 -10.51 -33.35
CA SER A 193 21.82 -10.53 -32.98
C SER A 193 22.71 -11.30 -33.97
N ARG A 194 22.20 -12.38 -34.55
CA ARG A 194 22.95 -13.18 -35.55
C ARG A 194 23.22 -12.42 -36.86
N GLU A 195 22.34 -11.48 -37.22
CA GLU A 195 22.43 -10.69 -38.45
C GLU A 195 23.00 -9.28 -38.19
N ASN A 196 23.29 -8.96 -36.95
CA ASN A 196 23.68 -7.61 -36.50
C ASN A 196 22.69 -6.53 -36.95
N LYS A 197 21.37 -6.82 -36.88
CA LYS A 197 20.29 -5.93 -37.31
C LYS A 197 19.28 -5.69 -36.19
N ILE A 198 18.72 -4.48 -36.16
CA ILE A 198 17.59 -4.12 -35.33
C ILE A 198 16.43 -3.60 -36.17
N ASP A 199 15.22 -4.00 -35.81
CA ASP A 199 14.01 -3.42 -36.35
C ASP A 199 13.54 -2.33 -35.36
N LEU A 200 13.21 -1.15 -35.87
CA LEU A 200 12.86 0.04 -35.14
C LEU A 200 11.43 0.50 -35.48
N ALA A 201 10.78 1.22 -34.56
CA ALA A 201 9.57 1.97 -34.85
C ALA A 201 9.68 3.38 -34.27
N PRO A 202 9.01 4.38 -34.87
CA PRO A 202 9.04 5.74 -34.38
C PRO A 202 8.30 5.84 -33.04
N ALA A 203 8.81 6.67 -32.15
CA ALA A 203 8.17 7.02 -30.88
C ALA A 203 7.88 8.52 -30.85
N TYR A 204 6.61 8.87 -30.67
CA TYR A 204 6.20 10.27 -30.50
C TYR A 204 6.24 10.61 -29.03
N VAL A 205 7.12 11.52 -28.65
CA VAL A 205 7.32 11.93 -27.25
C VAL A 205 7.43 13.44 -27.20
N ASP A 206 6.44 14.11 -26.57
CA ASP A 206 6.39 15.58 -26.51
C ASP A 206 7.43 16.16 -25.54
N LYS A 207 7.71 15.44 -24.44
CA LYS A 207 8.71 15.83 -23.44
C LYS A 207 9.65 14.67 -23.17
N TYR A 208 10.93 14.89 -23.35
CA TYR A 208 11.94 13.86 -23.08
C TYR A 208 13.22 14.45 -22.51
N ARG A 209 13.96 13.61 -21.81
CA ARG A 209 15.28 13.89 -21.29
C ARG A 209 16.28 13.08 -22.09
N LEU A 210 17.30 13.72 -22.66
CA LEU A 210 18.38 13.04 -23.39
C LEU A 210 19.39 12.49 -22.38
N ILE A 211 19.63 11.18 -22.46
CA ILE A 211 20.61 10.48 -21.66
C ILE A 211 21.69 9.92 -22.57
N LYS A 212 22.92 10.33 -22.36
CA LYS A 212 24.07 9.78 -23.08
C LYS A 212 24.42 8.41 -22.48
N LEU A 213 24.16 7.34 -23.25
CA LEU A 213 24.60 5.99 -22.92
C LEU A 213 26.06 5.87 -23.33
N THR A 214 26.96 6.06 -22.36
CA THR A 214 28.34 5.62 -22.50
C THR A 214 28.39 4.09 -22.36
N LYS A 215 29.32 3.43 -23.04
CA LYS A 215 29.52 1.97 -23.06
C LYS A 215 29.11 1.33 -21.72
N SER A 216 28.38 0.19 -21.74
CA SER A 216 27.91 -0.46 -20.53
C SER A 216 29.08 -0.65 -19.57
N LEU A 217 29.11 0.17 -18.53
CA LEU A 217 30.14 0.08 -17.52
C LEU A 217 29.91 -1.21 -16.72
N PRO A 218 30.98 -1.95 -16.39
CA PRO A 218 30.84 -3.07 -15.47
C PRO A 218 30.27 -2.56 -14.15
N ARG A 219 29.41 -3.35 -13.53
CA ARG A 219 28.84 -3.04 -12.21
C ARG A 219 29.97 -2.78 -11.22
N THR A 220 29.90 -1.67 -10.53
CA THR A 220 30.81 -1.28 -9.44
C THR A 220 30.08 -1.46 -8.13
N LEU A 221 30.71 -2.06 -7.14
CA LEU A 221 30.15 -2.18 -5.79
C LEU A 221 30.32 -0.88 -5.02
N ILE A 222 29.36 -0.54 -4.17
CA ILE A 222 29.36 0.69 -3.37
C ILE A 222 30.64 0.83 -2.55
N LYS A 223 31.13 -0.24 -1.93
CA LYS A 223 32.41 -0.25 -1.18
C LYS A 223 33.65 0.16 -1.99
N GLN A 224 33.55 0.15 -3.32
CA GLN A 224 34.66 0.50 -4.22
C GLN A 224 34.62 1.96 -4.66
N LEU A 225 33.55 2.71 -4.34
CA LEU A 225 33.33 4.06 -4.83
C LEU A 225 34.44 5.02 -4.43
N GLU A 226 34.95 4.92 -3.22
CA GLU A 226 36.02 5.80 -2.74
C GLU A 226 37.25 5.76 -3.64
N SER A 227 37.62 4.57 -4.15
CA SER A 227 38.73 4.39 -5.10
C SER A 227 38.39 4.83 -6.53
N LYS A 228 37.14 5.26 -6.79
CA LYS A 228 36.62 5.64 -8.10
C LYS A 228 36.27 7.13 -8.20
N LYS A 229 36.69 7.98 -7.25
CA LYS A 229 36.44 9.43 -7.28
C LYS A 229 36.85 10.03 -8.62
N GLY A 230 36.00 10.91 -9.17
CA GLY A 230 36.13 11.54 -10.50
C GLY A 230 35.90 10.61 -11.69
N LYS A 231 35.39 9.39 -11.48
CA LYS A 231 35.09 8.44 -12.56
C LYS A 231 33.62 8.18 -12.65
N THR A 232 33.14 7.99 -13.88
CA THR A 232 31.78 7.51 -14.12
C THR A 232 31.72 6.02 -13.80
N VAL A 233 30.75 5.63 -12.97
CA VAL A 233 30.49 4.26 -12.55
C VAL A 233 29.07 3.85 -12.87
N ARG A 234 28.86 2.54 -12.91
CA ARG A 234 27.53 1.93 -12.86
C ARG A 234 27.39 1.18 -11.54
N ILE A 235 26.33 1.48 -10.79
CA ILE A 235 25.91 0.66 -9.67
C ILE A 235 24.50 0.11 -9.93
N ASP A 236 24.24 -1.07 -9.40
CA ASP A 236 22.90 -1.65 -9.34
C ASP A 236 22.59 -1.81 -7.84
N GLY A 237 21.52 -1.19 -7.38
CA GLY A 237 21.16 -1.17 -5.95
C GLY A 237 19.66 -0.98 -5.72
N GLU A 238 19.23 -1.13 -4.46
CA GLU A 238 17.85 -0.92 -4.03
C GLU A 238 17.72 0.44 -3.33
N VAL A 239 16.69 1.19 -3.69
CA VAL A 239 16.40 2.50 -3.09
C VAL A 239 15.84 2.30 -1.68
N GLN A 240 16.56 2.77 -0.68
CA GLN A 240 16.18 2.66 0.73
C GLN A 240 15.38 3.87 1.22
N GLN A 241 15.73 5.06 0.73
CA GLN A 241 15.11 6.32 1.12
C GLN A 241 15.22 7.34 -0.01
N ILE A 242 14.25 8.26 -0.08
CA ILE A 242 14.24 9.37 -1.02
C ILE A 242 14.00 10.66 -0.24
N GLN A 243 14.90 11.62 -0.37
CA GLN A 243 14.79 12.93 0.27
C GLN A 243 14.79 14.03 -0.78
N GLN A 244 13.72 14.82 -0.83
CA GLN A 244 13.69 16.04 -1.63
C GLN A 244 14.33 17.18 -0.85
N THR A 245 15.38 17.77 -1.43
CA THR A 245 16.01 18.98 -0.88
C THR A 245 15.58 20.21 -1.66
N SER A 246 16.04 21.40 -1.23
CA SER A 246 15.90 22.62 -2.02
C SER A 246 16.77 22.64 -3.29
N GLY A 247 17.70 21.70 -3.39
CA GLY A 247 18.57 21.45 -4.54
C GLY A 247 18.24 20.12 -5.22
N PRO A 248 19.17 19.14 -5.18
CA PRO A 248 18.95 17.82 -5.78
C PRO A 248 17.95 16.96 -4.99
N THR A 249 17.39 15.97 -5.65
CA THR A 249 16.76 14.83 -4.97
C THR A 249 17.87 13.85 -4.55
N ILE A 250 17.90 13.49 -3.29
CA ILE A 250 18.87 12.51 -2.74
C ILE A 250 18.19 11.16 -2.60
N PHE A 251 18.77 10.15 -3.25
CA PHE A 251 18.37 8.76 -3.12
C PHE A 251 19.42 8.02 -2.29
N MET A 252 19.01 7.38 -1.21
CA MET A 252 19.83 6.41 -0.49
C MET A 252 19.70 5.07 -1.19
N VAL A 253 20.79 4.57 -1.75
CA VAL A 253 20.78 3.31 -2.53
C VAL A 253 21.77 2.33 -1.90
N SER A 254 21.31 1.10 -1.68
CA SER A 254 22.11 0.00 -1.12
C SER A 254 22.39 -1.10 -2.13
N ASP A 255 23.59 -1.68 -2.05
CA ASP A 255 23.92 -2.96 -2.65
C ASP A 255 24.39 -3.96 -1.59
N GLU A 256 24.84 -5.14 -1.98
CA GLU A 256 25.38 -6.14 -1.06
C GLU A 256 26.64 -5.69 -0.28
N SER A 257 27.24 -4.57 -0.64
CA SER A 257 28.50 -4.10 -0.06
C SER A 257 28.37 -2.86 0.82
N GLY A 258 27.25 -2.13 0.74
CA GLY A 258 27.03 -0.92 1.52
C GLY A 258 25.88 -0.07 1.01
N VAL A 259 25.82 1.17 1.51
CA VAL A 259 24.83 2.21 1.16
C VAL A 259 25.57 3.45 0.69
N THR A 260 25.01 4.15 -0.29
CA THR A 260 25.58 5.42 -0.78
C THR A 260 24.47 6.42 -1.13
N GLU A 261 24.80 7.70 -1.12
CA GLU A 261 23.94 8.77 -1.59
C GLU A 261 24.06 8.94 -3.09
N ILE A 262 22.92 9.07 -3.76
CA ILE A 262 22.82 9.40 -5.17
C ILE A 262 22.17 10.78 -5.27
N ALA A 263 22.90 11.78 -5.69
CA ALA A 263 22.38 13.10 -5.97
C ALA A 263 21.87 13.18 -7.42
N ALA A 264 20.58 13.41 -7.57
CA ALA A 264 19.94 13.59 -8.87
C ALA A 264 19.41 15.00 -9.01
N PHE A 265 19.83 15.72 -10.03
CA PHE A 265 19.47 17.10 -10.24
C PHE A 265 18.88 17.30 -11.63
N ASP A 266 17.63 17.72 -11.70
CA ASP A 266 16.95 18.13 -12.93
C ASP A 266 16.62 19.62 -12.86
N LYS A 267 15.88 20.04 -11.83
CA LYS A 267 15.61 21.44 -11.47
C LYS A 267 15.59 21.59 -9.94
N ALA A 268 16.01 22.76 -9.47
CA ALA A 268 16.01 23.06 -8.04
C ALA A 268 14.60 22.95 -7.45
N GLY A 269 14.45 22.13 -6.39
CA GLY A 269 13.19 21.90 -5.69
C GLY A 269 12.18 20.99 -6.40
N GLU A 270 12.46 20.51 -7.60
CA GLU A 270 11.65 19.49 -8.28
C GLU A 270 12.22 18.08 -8.05
N ARG A 271 11.33 17.12 -7.84
CA ARG A 271 11.74 15.70 -7.66
C ARG A 271 12.26 15.15 -8.98
N SER A 272 13.52 14.78 -9.00
CA SER A 272 14.12 14.01 -10.09
C SER A 272 13.64 12.56 -10.02
N TYR A 273 13.42 11.91 -11.17
CA TYR A 273 12.96 10.51 -11.26
C TYR A 273 11.70 10.21 -10.45
N PRO A 274 10.56 10.89 -10.71
CA PRO A 274 9.32 10.71 -9.95
C PRO A 274 8.74 9.29 -10.06
N GLU A 275 9.14 8.52 -11.07
CA GLU A 275 8.75 7.13 -11.29
C GLU A 275 9.45 6.13 -10.37
N ILE A 276 10.53 6.54 -9.69
CA ILE A 276 11.31 5.69 -8.79
C ILE A 276 10.81 5.88 -7.35
N GLU A 277 10.53 4.77 -6.70
CA GLU A 277 10.00 4.73 -5.33
C GLU A 277 10.96 3.98 -4.39
N VAL A 278 10.75 4.12 -3.08
CA VAL A 278 11.45 3.33 -2.07
C VAL A 278 11.15 1.86 -2.28
N GLY A 279 12.18 1.02 -2.21
CA GLY A 279 12.10 -0.42 -2.51
C GLY A 279 12.35 -0.78 -3.97
N ASP A 280 12.43 0.19 -4.89
CA ASP A 280 12.76 -0.10 -6.28
C ASP A 280 14.24 -0.50 -6.44
N ALA A 281 14.47 -1.53 -7.22
CA ALA A 281 15.81 -1.90 -7.67
C ALA A 281 16.19 -1.07 -8.91
N VAL A 282 17.28 -0.34 -8.82
CA VAL A 282 17.69 0.61 -9.85
C VAL A 282 19.11 0.36 -10.35
N GLN A 283 19.32 0.68 -11.62
CA GLN A 283 20.65 0.88 -12.20
C GLN A 283 20.92 2.38 -12.23
N VAL A 284 22.01 2.78 -11.62
CA VAL A 284 22.49 4.16 -11.61
C VAL A 284 23.79 4.29 -12.41
N LEU A 285 23.83 5.26 -13.29
CA LEU A 285 25.03 5.73 -13.93
C LEU A 285 25.33 7.14 -13.43
N GLY A 286 26.56 7.41 -13.03
CA GLY A 286 26.91 8.73 -12.53
C GLY A 286 28.39 8.87 -12.21
N GLU A 287 28.81 10.09 -11.91
CA GLU A 287 30.17 10.41 -11.52
C GLU A 287 30.31 10.34 -10.00
N VAL A 288 31.39 9.70 -9.55
CA VAL A 288 31.68 9.60 -8.12
C VAL A 288 32.34 10.89 -7.65
N ASN A 289 31.64 11.63 -6.79
CA ASN A 289 32.09 12.90 -6.25
C ASN A 289 32.18 12.85 -4.72
N GLU A 290 32.71 13.90 -4.12
CA GLU A 290 32.73 14.07 -2.67
C GLU A 290 31.87 15.28 -2.32
N HIS A 291 30.94 15.12 -1.40
CA HIS A 291 30.15 16.20 -0.85
C HIS A 291 30.17 16.14 0.69
N SER A 292 30.52 17.27 1.33
CA SER A 292 30.58 17.35 2.80
C SER A 292 31.46 16.25 3.46
N GLY A 293 32.54 15.84 2.78
CA GLY A 293 33.45 14.79 3.28
C GLY A 293 32.97 13.37 3.05
N LYS A 294 31.85 13.16 2.35
CA LYS A 294 31.28 11.84 2.03
C LYS A 294 31.29 11.59 0.53
N THR A 295 31.53 10.32 0.17
CA THR A 295 31.46 9.88 -1.23
C THR A 295 30.01 9.75 -1.65
N GLN A 296 29.63 10.41 -2.72
CA GLN A 296 28.31 10.31 -3.35
C GLN A 296 28.43 10.11 -4.86
N ILE A 297 27.35 9.72 -5.50
CA ILE A 297 27.26 9.65 -6.98
C ILE A 297 26.37 10.79 -7.45
N GLU A 298 26.88 11.62 -8.34
CA GLU A 298 26.07 12.55 -9.11
C GLU A 298 25.49 11.82 -10.31
N SER A 299 24.16 11.60 -10.27
CA SER A 299 23.46 10.76 -11.25
C SER A 299 23.39 11.43 -12.61
N SER A 300 23.85 10.75 -13.64
CA SER A 300 23.56 11.10 -15.03
C SER A 300 22.38 10.30 -15.60
N SER A 301 22.05 9.15 -15.02
CA SER A 301 20.89 8.33 -15.36
C SER A 301 20.55 7.37 -14.21
N MET A 302 19.26 7.20 -13.97
CA MET A 302 18.72 6.19 -13.05
C MET A 302 17.52 5.51 -13.70
N THR A 303 17.51 4.17 -13.74
CA THR A 303 16.44 3.37 -14.35
C THR A 303 16.14 2.15 -13.50
N LYS A 304 14.85 1.75 -13.43
CA LYS A 304 14.47 0.51 -12.74
C LYS A 304 15.08 -0.70 -13.42
N LEU A 305 15.55 -1.65 -12.66
CA LEU A 305 15.97 -2.95 -13.15
C LEU A 305 14.74 -3.78 -13.57
N ASN A 306 14.95 -4.70 -14.51
CA ASN A 306 13.92 -5.69 -14.83
C ASN A 306 13.75 -6.70 -13.67
N GLU A 307 12.65 -7.46 -13.68
CA GLU A 307 12.29 -8.40 -12.60
C GLU A 307 13.38 -9.44 -12.30
N GLU A 308 14.04 -9.96 -13.34
CA GLU A 308 15.11 -10.95 -13.17
C GLU A 308 16.32 -10.38 -12.42
N ASN A 309 16.78 -9.20 -12.85
CA ASN A 309 17.93 -8.53 -12.23
C ASN A 309 17.57 -8.00 -10.83
N THR A 310 16.36 -7.54 -10.62
CA THR A 310 15.83 -7.15 -9.30
C THR A 310 15.90 -8.32 -8.33
N ARG A 311 15.41 -9.50 -8.73
CA ARG A 311 15.43 -10.70 -7.90
C ARG A 311 16.87 -11.13 -7.56
N LYS A 312 17.77 -11.12 -8.55
CA LYS A 312 19.19 -11.43 -8.34
C LYS A 312 19.84 -10.46 -7.36
N LEU A 313 19.60 -9.16 -7.55
CA LEU A 313 20.15 -8.12 -6.67
C LEU A 313 19.66 -8.30 -5.23
N ARG A 314 18.36 -8.45 -5.02
CA ARG A 314 17.78 -8.66 -3.68
C ARG A 314 18.35 -9.91 -3.00
N THR A 315 18.49 -11.01 -3.72
CA THR A 315 19.12 -12.22 -3.18
C THR A 315 20.55 -11.96 -2.72
N LEU A 316 21.34 -11.18 -3.47
CA LEU A 316 22.71 -10.81 -3.07
C LEU A 316 22.72 -9.90 -1.85
N ILE A 317 21.86 -8.89 -1.82
CA ILE A 317 21.72 -7.98 -0.68
C ILE A 317 21.32 -8.76 0.57
N ASP A 318 20.29 -9.60 0.48
CA ASP A 318 19.81 -10.41 1.59
C ASP A 318 20.87 -11.35 2.13
N ALA A 319 21.58 -12.05 1.27
CA ALA A 319 22.66 -12.95 1.67
C ALA A 319 23.80 -12.19 2.37
N ALA A 320 24.18 -11.02 1.85
CA ALA A 320 25.23 -10.19 2.44
C ALA A 320 24.81 -9.60 3.78
N LEU A 321 23.58 -9.08 3.88
CA LEU A 321 23.05 -8.53 5.12
C LEU A 321 22.91 -9.61 6.19
N ASN A 322 22.38 -10.79 5.85
CA ASN A 322 22.28 -11.92 6.79
C ASN A 322 23.65 -12.32 7.33
N LYS A 323 24.67 -12.41 6.44
CA LYS A 323 26.04 -12.73 6.86
C LYS A 323 26.64 -11.66 7.78
N ARG A 324 26.41 -10.38 7.48
CA ARG A 324 26.88 -9.25 8.32
C ARG A 324 26.11 -9.16 9.64
N ALA A 325 24.85 -9.58 9.64
CA ALA A 325 24.00 -9.60 10.83
C ALA A 325 24.37 -10.72 11.80
N GLU A 326 25.10 -11.74 11.35
CA GLU A 326 25.51 -12.88 12.18
C GLU A 326 26.32 -12.38 13.39
N PRO A 327 25.84 -12.59 14.63
CA PRO A 327 26.57 -12.16 15.81
C PRO A 327 27.81 -13.04 16.03
N GLU A 328 28.87 -12.44 16.53
CA GLU A 328 30.04 -13.20 16.99
C GLU A 328 29.64 -14.17 18.08
N ASP A 329 30.34 -15.32 18.15
CA ASP A 329 30.16 -16.25 19.25
C ASP A 329 31.00 -15.79 20.44
N VAL A 330 30.32 -15.45 21.54
CA VAL A 330 30.97 -15.00 22.77
C VAL A 330 30.64 -15.95 23.91
N ASP A 331 31.59 -16.12 24.80
CA ASP A 331 31.40 -16.89 26.02
C ASP A 331 30.74 -16.02 27.09
N PHE A 332 29.85 -16.65 27.87
CA PHE A 332 29.22 -15.98 29.00
C PHE A 332 30.24 -15.77 30.13
N LEU A 333 30.21 -14.62 30.78
CA LEU A 333 31.03 -14.31 31.95
C LEU A 333 30.63 -15.20 33.14
N VAL A 334 29.37 -15.60 33.20
CA VAL A 334 28.82 -16.48 34.25
C VAL A 334 28.49 -17.83 33.62
N LYS A 335 29.02 -18.92 34.23
CA LYS A 335 28.66 -20.27 33.83
C LYS A 335 27.29 -20.64 34.34
N SER A 336 26.36 -20.86 33.43
CA SER A 336 24.98 -21.22 33.71
C SER A 336 24.45 -22.15 32.62
N ASP A 337 23.83 -23.24 33.00
CA ASP A 337 23.20 -24.17 32.05
C ASP A 337 21.98 -23.54 31.39
N VAL A 338 21.26 -22.69 32.12
CA VAL A 338 20.11 -21.92 31.55
C VAL A 338 20.60 -20.95 30.47
N LEU A 339 21.68 -20.17 30.74
CA LEU A 339 22.25 -19.28 29.73
C LEU A 339 22.73 -20.05 28.49
N ASN A 340 23.36 -21.22 28.69
CA ASN A 340 23.77 -22.06 27.55
C ASN A 340 22.57 -22.54 26.72
N ARG A 341 21.44 -22.85 27.34
CA ARG A 341 20.20 -23.22 26.66
C ARG A 341 19.54 -22.04 25.96
N LEU A 342 19.63 -20.83 26.54
CA LEU A 342 19.14 -19.57 25.95
C LEU A 342 20.02 -19.07 24.79
N LYS A 343 21.32 -19.40 24.77
CA LYS A 343 22.28 -18.85 23.80
C LYS A 343 21.81 -18.89 22.34
N PRO A 344 21.17 -19.95 21.83
CA PRO A 344 20.65 -19.95 20.46
C PRO A 344 19.59 -18.88 20.21
N LYS A 345 18.65 -18.68 21.15
CA LYS A 345 17.62 -17.65 21.05
C LYS A 345 18.16 -16.24 21.20
N MET A 346 19.12 -16.03 22.10
CA MET A 346 19.83 -14.75 22.24
C MET A 346 20.59 -14.39 20.94
N ARG A 347 21.23 -15.37 20.30
CA ARG A 347 21.90 -15.16 19.01
C ARG A 347 20.89 -14.85 17.88
N GLU A 348 19.73 -15.51 17.88
CA GLU A 348 18.65 -15.23 16.94
C GLU A 348 18.13 -13.79 17.12
N ALA A 349 17.88 -13.35 18.36
CA ALA A 349 17.47 -11.99 18.68
C ALA A 349 18.53 -10.97 18.23
N ALA A 350 19.80 -11.20 18.59
CA ALA A 350 20.91 -10.34 18.18
C ALA A 350 21.04 -10.25 16.65
N GLN A 351 20.87 -11.37 15.95
CA GLN A 351 20.90 -11.40 14.48
C GLN A 351 19.75 -10.59 13.87
N LYS A 352 18.53 -10.71 14.39
CA LYS A 352 17.38 -9.93 13.92
C LYS A 352 17.58 -8.44 14.15
N ILE A 353 18.03 -8.04 15.33
CA ILE A 353 18.29 -6.63 15.65
C ILE A 353 19.38 -6.06 14.73
N ARG A 354 20.50 -6.75 14.59
CA ARG A 354 21.59 -6.35 13.69
C ARG A 354 21.13 -6.28 12.24
N ARG A 355 20.30 -7.26 11.80
CA ARG A 355 19.74 -7.28 10.45
C ARG A 355 18.82 -6.07 10.20
N ALA A 356 17.97 -5.72 11.16
CA ALA A 356 17.09 -4.55 11.05
C ALA A 356 17.91 -3.24 10.91
N ILE A 357 19.00 -3.09 11.71
CA ILE A 357 19.90 -1.93 11.61
C ILE A 357 20.57 -1.88 10.23
N LEU A 358 21.13 -3.00 9.77
CA LEU A 358 21.80 -3.10 8.47
C LEU A 358 20.86 -2.86 7.29
N ASP A 359 19.56 -3.15 7.48
CA ASP A 359 18.49 -2.90 6.51
C ASP A 359 17.92 -1.47 6.58
N GLY A 360 18.47 -0.62 7.44
CA GLY A 360 18.04 0.78 7.62
C GLY A 360 16.67 0.92 8.27
N ARG A 361 16.27 -0.04 9.12
CA ARG A 361 15.03 0.02 9.89
C ARG A 361 15.29 0.70 11.24
N THR A 362 14.31 1.45 11.71
CA THR A 362 14.34 2.04 13.05
C THR A 362 14.20 0.94 14.11
N ILE A 363 15.00 1.01 15.17
CA ILE A 363 14.84 0.18 16.37
C ILE A 363 14.00 0.96 17.37
N LEU A 364 12.78 0.49 17.63
CA LEU A 364 11.92 0.96 18.72
C LEU A 364 12.15 0.08 19.94
N LEU A 365 12.92 0.60 20.88
CA LEU A 365 13.26 -0.10 22.11
C LEU A 365 12.29 0.30 23.23
N ARG A 366 11.51 -0.64 23.71
CA ARG A 366 10.67 -0.49 24.91
C ARG A 366 11.26 -1.28 26.05
N HIS A 367 11.18 -0.74 27.27
CA HIS A 367 11.62 -1.45 28.46
C HIS A 367 10.75 -1.06 29.65
N HIS A 368 10.61 -1.94 30.63
CA HIS A 368 9.96 -1.62 31.89
C HIS A 368 10.72 -0.47 32.60
N ASN A 369 9.99 0.36 33.34
CA ASN A 369 10.55 1.55 33.99
C ASN A 369 10.99 1.27 35.43
N ASP A 370 11.73 0.20 35.62
CA ASP A 370 12.36 -0.15 36.90
C ASP A 370 13.90 -0.29 36.75
N ALA A 371 14.59 -0.86 37.71
CA ALA A 371 16.04 -0.84 37.73
C ALA A 371 16.66 -1.73 36.65
N ASP A 372 16.14 -2.93 36.43
CA ASP A 372 16.66 -3.89 35.43
C ASP A 372 16.25 -3.50 34.02
N GLY A 373 15.00 -3.10 33.81
CA GLY A 373 14.55 -2.60 32.49
C GLY A 373 15.32 -1.35 32.05
N ILE A 374 15.58 -0.39 32.96
CA ILE A 374 16.41 0.79 32.65
C ILE A 374 17.85 0.37 32.33
N CYS A 375 18.45 -0.54 33.12
CA CYS A 375 19.81 -1.03 32.89
C CYS A 375 19.91 -1.76 31.55
N ALA A 376 18.96 -2.65 31.24
CA ALA A 376 18.88 -3.36 29.97
C ALA A 376 18.73 -2.37 28.79
N GLY A 377 17.82 -1.39 28.92
CA GLY A 377 17.60 -0.36 27.91
C GLY A 377 18.84 0.47 27.63
N VAL A 378 19.59 0.91 28.66
CA VAL A 378 20.84 1.67 28.49
C VAL A 378 21.96 0.80 27.92
N ALA A 379 22.05 -0.48 28.34
CA ALA A 379 23.04 -1.41 27.78
C ALA A 379 22.81 -1.63 26.28
N MET A 380 21.56 -1.87 25.89
CA MET A 380 21.17 -2.05 24.49
C MET A 380 21.44 -0.79 23.67
N GLU A 381 21.05 0.40 24.17
CA GLU A 381 21.34 1.69 23.53
C GLU A 381 22.84 1.83 23.23
N LYS A 382 23.70 1.59 24.22
CA LYS A 382 25.17 1.66 24.05
C LYS A 382 25.72 0.64 23.09
N ALA A 383 25.08 -0.52 22.97
CA ALA A 383 25.51 -1.57 22.04
C ALA A 383 25.08 -1.25 20.60
N LEU A 384 23.90 -0.64 20.38
CA LEU A 384 23.33 -0.48 19.06
C LEU A 384 23.73 0.82 18.37
N ILE A 385 23.86 1.93 19.12
CA ILE A 385 24.16 3.25 18.53
C ILE A 385 25.43 3.24 17.67
N PRO A 386 26.57 2.67 18.12
CA PRO A 386 27.78 2.64 17.29
C PRO A 386 27.57 1.91 15.95
N LEU A 387 26.79 0.83 15.93
CA LEU A 387 26.48 0.11 14.70
C LEU A 387 25.55 0.92 13.79
N ILE A 388 24.57 1.63 14.36
CA ILE A 388 23.65 2.51 13.62
C ILE A 388 24.44 3.63 12.94
N GLU A 389 25.36 4.27 13.66
CA GLU A 389 26.22 5.36 13.14
C GLU A 389 27.21 4.86 12.08
N GLU A 390 27.73 3.63 12.23
CA GLU A 390 28.61 3.02 11.23
C GLU A 390 27.88 2.75 9.90
N VAL A 391 26.62 2.29 9.99
CA VAL A 391 25.84 1.87 8.82
C VAL A 391 25.22 3.05 8.09
N ASN A 392 24.82 4.09 8.83
CA ASN A 392 24.08 5.22 8.26
C ASN A 392 25.00 6.44 8.09
N PRO A 393 25.07 6.98 6.88
CA PRO A 393 25.97 8.12 6.61
C PRO A 393 25.50 9.46 7.19
N SER A 394 24.27 9.54 7.75
CA SER A 394 23.73 10.75 8.35
C SER A 394 24.40 11.08 9.68
N ASN A 395 24.68 12.35 9.95
CA ASN A 395 25.17 12.80 11.25
C ASN A 395 24.12 12.66 12.36
N ASP A 396 22.84 12.59 11.99
CA ASP A 396 21.69 12.47 12.88
C ASP A 396 21.13 11.03 12.89
N ALA A 397 21.95 10.02 12.50
CA ALA A 397 21.52 8.63 12.37
C ALA A 397 20.88 8.09 13.65
N GLN A 398 21.45 8.38 14.79
CA GLN A 398 20.89 8.00 16.08
C GLN A 398 19.44 8.51 16.25
N TYR A 399 19.17 9.75 15.89
CA TYR A 399 17.85 10.36 16.05
C TYR A 399 16.78 9.69 15.19
N TYR A 400 17.12 9.29 13.96
CA TYR A 400 16.18 8.71 13.01
C TYR A 400 16.02 7.20 13.14
N TYR A 401 17.07 6.48 13.57
CA TYR A 401 17.08 5.01 13.53
C TYR A 401 17.05 4.34 14.92
N PHE A 402 16.98 5.13 15.99
CA PHE A 402 16.89 4.59 17.35
C PHE A 402 15.92 5.41 18.20
N LYS A 403 14.94 4.75 18.81
CA LYS A 403 14.03 5.35 19.77
C LYS A 403 13.92 4.46 20.99
N ARG A 404 14.20 4.99 22.19
CA ARG A 404 14.05 4.30 23.46
C ARG A 404 12.93 4.95 24.29
N SER A 405 11.98 4.13 24.70
CA SER A 405 10.81 4.59 25.46
C SER A 405 10.51 3.65 26.62
N PRO A 406 10.46 4.12 27.87
CA PRO A 406 10.06 3.29 29.00
C PRO A 406 8.55 3.04 28.98
N SER A 407 8.14 1.82 29.34
CA SER A 407 6.75 1.45 29.66
C SER A 407 6.52 1.64 31.15
N LYS A 408 5.33 2.08 31.54
CA LYS A 408 4.98 2.28 32.96
C LYS A 408 4.68 0.98 33.65
N ALA A 409 4.04 0.07 32.95
CA ALA A 409 3.69 -1.26 33.41
C ALA A 409 4.78 -2.27 33.04
N PRO A 410 4.88 -3.40 33.76
CA PRO A 410 5.79 -4.50 33.42
C PRO A 410 5.30 -5.30 32.19
N PHE A 411 4.48 -4.70 31.35
CA PHE A 411 3.96 -5.28 30.11
C PHE A 411 3.78 -4.19 29.04
N TYR A 412 3.70 -4.61 27.79
CA TYR A 412 3.50 -3.73 26.63
C TYR A 412 2.03 -3.37 26.50
N GLU A 413 1.67 -2.14 26.94
CA GLU A 413 0.30 -1.68 26.97
C GLU A 413 -0.23 -1.30 25.59
N LEU A 414 -1.54 -1.38 25.40
CA LEU A 414 -2.21 -0.92 24.18
C LEU A 414 -1.90 0.56 23.87
N GLU A 415 -1.77 1.39 24.91
CA GLU A 415 -1.40 2.81 24.76
C GLU A 415 0.02 2.96 24.16
N ASP A 416 0.93 2.09 24.56
CA ASP A 416 2.32 2.10 24.08
C ASP A 416 2.39 1.68 22.60
N VAL A 417 1.74 0.58 22.21
CA VAL A 417 1.73 0.15 20.80
C VAL A 417 1.06 1.17 19.90
N VAL A 418 -0.02 1.82 20.34
CA VAL A 418 -0.68 2.88 19.55
C VAL A 418 0.26 4.05 19.30
N LYS A 419 1.05 4.46 20.29
CA LYS A 419 2.07 5.50 20.11
C LYS A 419 3.16 5.06 19.14
N ASP A 420 3.67 3.83 19.30
CA ASP A 420 4.73 3.29 18.44
C ASP A 420 4.27 3.15 17.00
N LEU A 421 3.07 2.65 16.76
CA LEU A 421 2.47 2.56 15.44
C LEU A 421 2.26 3.95 14.82
N SER A 422 1.79 4.91 15.61
CA SER A 422 1.57 6.28 15.12
C SER A 422 2.88 6.90 14.64
N PHE A 423 3.96 6.77 15.41
CA PHE A 423 5.29 7.23 15.00
C PHE A 423 5.82 6.47 13.79
N ALA A 424 5.67 5.15 13.76
CA ALA A 424 6.16 4.33 12.66
C ALA A 424 5.49 4.69 11.32
N LEU A 425 4.17 4.85 11.32
CA LEU A 425 3.40 5.20 10.14
C LEU A 425 3.66 6.66 9.69
N GLU A 426 3.82 7.58 10.64
CA GLU A 426 4.17 8.97 10.34
C GLU A 426 5.58 9.08 9.74
N ASP A 427 6.56 8.36 10.27
CA ASP A 427 7.93 8.31 9.76
C ASP A 427 7.97 7.65 8.36
N GLN A 428 7.16 6.62 8.14
CA GLN A 428 7.02 5.99 6.82
C GLN A 428 6.43 6.97 5.79
N GLU A 429 5.35 7.67 6.15
CA GLU A 429 4.67 8.59 5.24
C GLU A 429 5.52 9.84 4.93
N ARG A 430 6.15 10.44 5.96
CA ARG A 430 6.88 11.70 5.83
C ARG A 430 8.30 11.54 5.31
N HIS A 431 8.97 10.46 5.69
CA HIS A 431 10.40 10.25 5.46
C HIS A 431 10.72 9.02 4.61
N GLY A 432 9.70 8.25 4.24
CA GLY A 432 9.88 7.01 3.48
C GLY A 432 10.67 5.93 4.24
N GLN A 433 10.67 5.99 5.58
CA GLN A 433 11.34 4.99 6.41
C GLN A 433 10.62 3.65 6.34
N LYS A 434 11.38 2.56 6.44
CA LYS A 434 10.82 1.22 6.58
C LYS A 434 10.15 1.07 7.95
N LEU A 435 9.16 0.17 8.03
CA LEU A 435 8.55 -0.19 9.31
C LEU A 435 9.63 -0.67 10.32
N PRO A 436 9.55 -0.23 11.57
CA PRO A 436 10.58 -0.49 12.57
C PRO A 436 10.66 -1.97 12.98
N LEU A 437 11.71 -2.31 13.70
CA LEU A 437 11.74 -3.48 14.58
C LEU A 437 11.41 -3.01 16.00
N ILE A 438 10.40 -3.59 16.64
CA ILE A 438 10.11 -3.38 18.05
C ILE A 438 10.93 -4.37 18.87
N VAL A 439 11.68 -3.86 19.86
CA VAL A 439 12.42 -4.67 20.80
C VAL A 439 11.88 -4.38 22.19
N LEU A 440 11.30 -5.39 22.82
CA LEU A 440 10.75 -5.32 24.18
C LEU A 440 11.80 -5.91 25.15
N LEU A 441 12.18 -5.12 26.13
CA LEU A 441 13.14 -5.52 27.17
C LEU A 441 12.45 -5.49 28.52
N ASP A 442 12.59 -6.56 29.29
CA ASP A 442 12.01 -6.64 30.63
C ASP A 442 10.49 -6.44 30.62
N ASN A 443 9.87 -6.85 29.56
CA ASN A 443 8.42 -6.94 29.32
C ASN A 443 8.15 -7.72 28.03
N GLY A 444 6.89 -7.98 27.72
CA GLY A 444 6.51 -8.61 26.44
C GLY A 444 6.25 -10.11 26.51
N SER A 445 6.41 -10.75 27.68
CA SER A 445 6.26 -12.21 27.83
C SER A 445 4.90 -12.65 28.37
N THR A 446 4.09 -11.75 28.92
CA THR A 446 2.89 -12.11 29.67
C THR A 446 1.63 -12.09 28.81
N GLU A 447 0.53 -12.67 29.31
CA GLU A 447 -0.75 -12.64 28.59
C GLU A 447 -1.29 -11.22 28.39
N GLU A 448 -0.94 -10.29 29.28
CA GLU A 448 -1.30 -8.87 29.21
C GLU A 448 -0.70 -8.19 27.98
N ASP A 449 0.41 -8.68 27.47
CA ASP A 449 1.09 -8.15 26.28
C ASP A 449 0.36 -8.51 24.96
N ILE A 450 -0.44 -9.58 24.96
CA ILE A 450 -1.02 -10.17 23.73
C ILE A 450 -1.77 -9.13 22.90
N VAL A 451 -2.59 -8.29 23.53
CA VAL A 451 -3.40 -7.31 22.80
C VAL A 451 -2.54 -6.31 22.05
N ALA A 452 -1.45 -5.84 22.66
CA ALA A 452 -0.52 -4.91 22.01
C ALA A 452 0.31 -5.60 20.91
N LEU A 453 0.77 -6.83 21.17
CA LEU A 453 1.51 -7.64 20.20
C LEU A 453 0.67 -7.97 18.95
N MET A 454 -0.61 -8.30 19.14
CA MET A 454 -1.56 -8.49 18.04
C MET A 454 -1.67 -7.22 17.17
N GLN A 455 -1.70 -6.03 17.78
CA GLN A 455 -1.74 -4.78 17.02
C GLN A 455 -0.47 -4.59 16.18
N ALA A 456 0.70 -4.83 16.74
CA ALA A 456 1.96 -4.78 15.97
C ALA A 456 1.94 -5.77 14.78
N LYS A 457 1.44 -6.99 15.01
CA LYS A 457 1.32 -8.04 13.98
C LYS A 457 0.38 -7.68 12.84
N ILE A 458 -0.73 -6.98 13.12
CA ILE A 458 -1.67 -6.50 12.07
C ILE A 458 -0.97 -5.57 11.06
N TYR A 459 0.05 -4.84 11.49
CA TYR A 459 0.84 -3.94 10.65
C TYR A 459 2.13 -4.59 10.10
N ASP A 460 2.28 -5.92 10.21
CA ASP A 460 3.49 -6.66 9.81
C ASP A 460 4.78 -6.14 10.46
N ILE A 461 4.68 -5.59 11.67
CA ILE A 461 5.85 -5.14 12.43
C ILE A 461 6.42 -6.34 13.19
N GLU A 462 7.71 -6.60 12.98
CA GLU A 462 8.44 -7.63 13.71
C GLU A 462 8.71 -7.20 15.14
N VAL A 463 8.56 -8.15 16.08
CA VAL A 463 8.76 -7.94 17.51
C VAL A 463 9.76 -8.96 18.05
N VAL A 464 10.78 -8.46 18.76
CA VAL A 464 11.74 -9.26 19.54
C VAL A 464 11.50 -9.01 21.00
N VAL A 465 11.29 -10.07 21.78
CA VAL A 465 11.11 -10.01 23.25
C VAL A 465 12.33 -10.60 23.95
N ILE A 466 12.87 -9.85 24.89
CA ILE A 466 13.97 -10.28 25.79
C ILE A 466 13.52 -9.95 27.21
N ASP A 467 13.05 -10.96 27.92
CA ASP A 467 12.33 -10.77 29.19
C ASP A 467 12.64 -11.92 30.16
N HIS A 468 12.35 -11.70 31.43
CA HIS A 468 12.51 -12.69 32.49
C HIS A 468 11.26 -12.88 33.36
N HIS A 469 10.18 -12.16 33.07
CA HIS A 469 8.90 -12.35 33.75
C HIS A 469 8.31 -13.72 33.45
N SER A 470 7.52 -14.25 34.39
CA SER A 470 6.81 -15.52 34.20
C SER A 470 5.81 -15.41 33.04
N PRO A 471 5.96 -16.18 31.97
CA PRO A 471 5.16 -16.01 30.76
C PRO A 471 3.79 -16.73 30.82
N GLY A 472 3.38 -17.21 32.00
CA GLY A 472 2.17 -18.01 32.17
C GLY A 472 2.36 -19.49 31.83
N ASP A 473 1.31 -20.13 31.34
CA ASP A 473 1.29 -21.57 31.09
C ASP A 473 2.11 -21.93 29.83
N LEU A 474 2.95 -22.97 29.99
CA LEU A 474 3.70 -23.51 28.86
C LEU A 474 2.79 -24.37 27.98
N LEU A 475 2.58 -23.94 26.71
CA LEU A 475 1.73 -24.63 25.73
C LEU A 475 2.39 -25.88 25.16
N THR A 476 3.71 -25.81 24.88
CA THR A 476 4.52 -26.95 24.43
C THR A 476 5.80 -27.04 25.25
N LYS A 477 6.37 -28.23 25.35
CA LYS A 477 7.64 -28.46 26.06
C LYS A 477 8.49 -29.47 25.32
N ASP A 478 9.76 -29.13 25.04
CA ASP A 478 10.83 -30.07 24.68
C ASP A 478 11.56 -30.43 25.99
N GLU A 479 11.15 -31.54 26.59
CA GLU A 479 11.70 -32.00 27.86
C GLU A 479 12.60 -33.22 27.62
N ARG A 480 13.80 -33.18 28.20
CA ARG A 480 14.78 -34.28 28.12
C ARG A 480 15.36 -34.51 29.52
N ASN A 481 15.25 -35.78 30.00
CA ASN A 481 15.73 -36.14 31.34
C ASN A 481 15.18 -35.30 32.49
N GLY A 482 13.94 -34.79 32.37
CA GLY A 482 13.30 -33.94 33.38
C GLY A 482 13.71 -32.46 33.32
N GLU A 483 14.46 -32.05 32.31
CA GLU A 483 14.85 -30.66 32.06
C GLU A 483 14.20 -30.11 30.79
N ILE A 484 13.78 -28.84 30.82
CA ILE A 484 13.17 -28.15 29.68
C ILE A 484 14.30 -27.53 28.83
N TYR A 485 14.32 -27.87 27.56
CA TYR A 485 15.25 -27.34 26.56
C TYR A 485 14.58 -26.35 25.59
N GLY A 486 13.27 -26.34 25.54
CA GLY A 486 12.48 -25.40 24.78
C GLY A 486 11.00 -25.51 25.17
N ALA A 487 10.32 -24.40 25.21
CA ALA A 487 8.88 -24.33 25.43
C ALA A 487 8.29 -23.21 24.58
N THR A 488 6.96 -23.21 24.42
CA THR A 488 6.22 -22.10 23.82
C THR A 488 5.10 -21.66 24.78
N VAL A 489 4.73 -20.40 24.68
CA VAL A 489 3.69 -19.76 25.46
C VAL A 489 2.74 -18.96 24.53
N ALA A 490 1.69 -18.40 25.09
CA ALA A 490 0.63 -17.76 24.30
C ALA A 490 1.16 -16.57 23.47
N VAL A 491 2.12 -15.79 23.96
CA VAL A 491 2.68 -14.64 23.23
C VAL A 491 3.52 -15.03 22.01
N ASP A 492 4.03 -16.27 21.96
CA ASP A 492 4.88 -16.73 20.84
C ASP A 492 4.16 -16.75 19.48
N GLU A 493 2.83 -16.69 19.47
CA GLU A 493 2.05 -16.54 18.25
C GLU A 493 2.23 -15.16 17.60
N TYR A 494 2.59 -14.16 18.41
CA TYR A 494 2.60 -12.75 18.00
C TYR A 494 3.99 -12.13 17.95
N VAL A 495 5.03 -12.87 18.36
CA VAL A 495 6.41 -12.39 18.39
C VAL A 495 7.30 -13.20 17.44
N ASP A 496 8.34 -12.56 16.93
CA ASP A 496 9.24 -13.17 15.94
C ASP A 496 10.45 -13.85 16.60
N THR A 497 10.83 -13.42 17.79
CA THR A 497 11.84 -14.05 18.63
C THR A 497 11.55 -13.75 20.09
N HIS A 498 11.54 -14.79 20.92
CA HIS A 498 11.28 -14.70 22.34
C HIS A 498 12.46 -15.31 23.10
N VAL A 499 13.12 -14.48 23.91
CA VAL A 499 14.20 -14.86 24.82
C VAL A 499 13.68 -14.72 26.24
N ASN A 500 13.40 -15.85 26.88
CA ASN A 500 12.92 -15.88 28.26
C ASN A 500 13.42 -17.14 28.95
N PRO A 501 14.04 -17.03 30.18
CA PRO A 501 14.61 -18.19 30.88
C PRO A 501 13.59 -19.29 31.20
N TYR A 502 12.33 -18.95 31.45
CA TYR A 502 11.28 -19.94 31.69
C TYR A 502 11.07 -20.91 30.53
N LEU A 503 11.31 -20.46 29.27
CA LEU A 503 11.17 -21.30 28.08
C LEU A 503 12.21 -22.40 27.97
N VAL A 504 13.27 -22.34 28.79
CA VAL A 504 14.35 -23.32 28.83
C VAL A 504 14.59 -23.87 30.25
N GLY A 505 13.57 -23.84 31.11
CA GLY A 505 13.61 -24.40 32.46
C GLY A 505 14.41 -23.55 33.46
N GLY A 506 14.56 -22.28 33.20
CA GLY A 506 15.07 -21.28 34.14
C GLY A 506 13.94 -20.61 34.94
N ASP A 507 14.27 -19.53 35.61
CA ASP A 507 13.38 -18.71 36.42
C ASP A 507 13.72 -17.21 36.27
N SER A 508 13.02 -16.35 37.02
CA SER A 508 13.18 -14.90 37.01
C SER A 508 14.48 -14.36 37.65
N GLN A 509 15.40 -15.22 38.05
CA GLN A 509 16.67 -14.75 38.63
C GLN A 509 17.64 -14.22 37.57
N LEU A 510 17.40 -14.54 36.30
CA LEU A 510 18.14 -13.96 35.18
C LEU A 510 17.38 -12.72 34.73
N THR A 511 17.92 -11.54 35.02
CA THR A 511 17.37 -10.27 34.52
C THR A 511 17.59 -10.09 33.03
N ALA A 512 16.75 -9.28 32.41
CA ALA A 512 16.80 -8.98 30.96
C ALA A 512 18.09 -8.28 30.52
#